data_cfb00a27ab12ad1bb9cbe4960263e0ca
#
_entry.id   cfb00a27ab12ad1bb9cbe4960263e0ca
#
_cell.length_a   1.000
_cell.length_b   1.000
_cell.length_c   1.000
_cell.angle_alpha   90.00
_cell.angle_beta   90.00
_cell.angle_gamma   90.00
#
_symmetry.space_group_name_H-M   'P 1'
#
loop_
_entity.id
_entity.type
_entity.pdbx_description
1 polymer ?
#
loop_
_entity_poly.entity_id
_entity_poly.type
_entity_poly.pdbx_seq_one_letter_code
_entity_poly.pdbx_strand_id
1 'polypeptide(L)'
;LLQIFLHSKIAEEKKFFNMADVMTNLRLKLIKRHPHIFEDIKLESAEDVEKQWEKIKQQDNNSIFDDLNQNLPPVNIAFKAQRKAKSLKLTYPNYEAALEDLISEVNELKEADNLEDRKDELGDVYFSLINVSRYLDADPEIQLKRSIDKFITRAKYVEKNYKEDADINDLWQEAKNSQIES
;
A
#
# COMPACT_ATOMS: atom_id res chain seq x y z
N LEU A 1 -9.65 -18.91 -1.92
CA LEU A 1 -10.86 -19.63 -2.35
C LEU A 1 -11.68 -20.13 -1.16
N LEU A 2 -11.11 -20.92 -0.23
CA LEU A 2 -11.84 -21.46 0.93
C LEU A 2 -12.62 -20.38 1.70
N GLN A 3 -12.01 -19.25 1.99
CA GLN A 3 -12.64 -18.12 2.68
C GLN A 3 -13.87 -17.58 1.93
N ILE A 4 -13.79 -17.48 0.60
CA ILE A 4 -14.91 -17.00 -0.21
C ILE A 4 -16.09 -17.96 -0.11
N PHE A 5 -15.83 -19.27 -0.22
CA PHE A 5 -16.87 -20.30 -0.08
C PHE A 5 -17.50 -20.28 1.32
N LEU A 6 -16.67 -20.21 2.37
CA LEU A 6 -17.13 -20.17 3.76
C LEU A 6 -18.05 -18.96 4.02
N HIS A 7 -17.58 -17.77 3.64
CA HIS A 7 -18.37 -16.55 3.82
C HIS A 7 -19.66 -16.55 2.99
N SER A 8 -19.63 -17.07 1.75
CA SER A 8 -20.84 -17.22 0.93
C SER A 8 -21.83 -18.20 1.57
N LYS A 9 -21.35 -19.28 2.19
CA LYS A 9 -22.24 -20.23 2.87
C LYS A 9 -22.88 -19.63 4.12
N ILE A 10 -22.12 -18.89 4.93
CA ILE A 10 -22.64 -18.15 6.08
C ILE A 10 -23.69 -17.12 5.65
N ALA A 11 -23.44 -16.40 4.55
CA ALA A 11 -24.37 -15.41 4.02
C ALA A 11 -25.67 -16.07 3.49
N GLU A 12 -25.57 -17.22 2.83
CA GLU A 12 -26.71 -18.00 2.35
C GLU A 12 -27.60 -18.46 3.50
N GLU A 13 -27.02 -18.96 4.60
CA GLU A 13 -27.76 -19.36 5.79
C GLU A 13 -28.51 -18.18 6.42
N LYS A 14 -27.94 -16.97 6.33
CA LYS A 14 -28.57 -15.72 6.78
C LYS A 14 -29.49 -15.10 5.72
N LYS A 15 -29.68 -15.72 4.56
CA LYS A 15 -30.53 -15.27 3.44
C LYS A 15 -30.09 -13.91 2.87
N PHE A 16 -28.82 -13.57 2.91
CA PHE A 16 -28.29 -12.33 2.33
C PHE A 16 -27.95 -12.51 0.86
N PHE A 17 -27.08 -13.46 0.53
CA PHE A 17 -26.65 -13.83 -0.83
C PHE A 17 -26.02 -15.23 -0.80
N ASN A 18 -25.84 -15.81 -1.97
CA ASN A 18 -25.20 -17.11 -2.16
C ASN A 18 -24.01 -17.01 -3.13
N MET A 19 -23.32 -18.12 -3.38
CA MET A 19 -22.17 -18.15 -4.28
C MET A 19 -22.53 -17.79 -5.73
N ALA A 20 -23.73 -18.13 -6.21
CA ALA A 20 -24.15 -17.79 -7.56
C ALA A 20 -24.30 -16.27 -7.73
N ASP A 21 -24.78 -15.59 -6.69
CA ASP A 21 -24.85 -14.11 -6.68
C ASP A 21 -23.44 -13.49 -6.73
N VAL A 22 -22.49 -14.03 -5.97
CA VAL A 22 -21.09 -13.59 -5.98
C VAL A 22 -20.48 -13.73 -7.38
N MET A 23 -20.66 -14.90 -8.01
CA MET A 23 -20.13 -15.17 -9.34
C MET A 23 -20.79 -14.31 -10.42
N THR A 24 -22.10 -14.09 -10.33
CA THR A 24 -22.85 -13.24 -11.26
C THR A 24 -22.39 -11.79 -11.17
N ASN A 25 -22.26 -11.25 -9.95
CA ASN A 25 -21.78 -9.88 -9.74
C ASN A 25 -20.34 -9.71 -10.20
N LEU A 26 -19.47 -10.69 -9.97
CA LEU A 26 -18.10 -10.66 -10.46
C LEU A 26 -18.06 -10.65 -12.00
N ARG A 27 -18.83 -11.52 -12.65
CA ARG A 27 -18.93 -11.58 -14.12
C ARG A 27 -19.38 -10.26 -14.71
N LEU A 28 -20.47 -9.68 -14.19
CA LEU A 28 -20.98 -8.40 -14.66
C LEU A 28 -19.97 -7.27 -14.49
N LYS A 29 -19.28 -7.25 -13.35
CA LYS A 29 -18.21 -6.29 -13.09
C LYS A 29 -17.04 -6.42 -14.08
N LEU A 30 -16.63 -7.65 -14.39
CA LEU A 30 -15.56 -7.90 -15.37
C LEU A 30 -15.96 -7.46 -16.76
N ILE A 31 -17.17 -7.79 -17.23
CA ILE A 31 -17.68 -7.37 -18.54
C ILE A 31 -17.72 -5.84 -18.62
N LYS A 32 -18.32 -5.17 -17.63
CA LYS A 32 -18.43 -3.70 -17.59
C LYS A 32 -17.05 -3.02 -17.64
N ARG A 33 -16.04 -3.61 -16.97
CA ARG A 33 -14.69 -2.99 -16.86
C ARG A 33 -13.74 -3.32 -18.00
N HIS A 34 -14.11 -4.24 -18.89
CA HIS A 34 -13.29 -4.64 -20.03
C HIS A 34 -14.05 -4.51 -21.38
N PRO A 35 -14.58 -3.32 -21.68
CA PRO A 35 -15.33 -3.12 -22.92
C PRO A 35 -14.48 -3.35 -24.17
N HIS A 36 -13.16 -3.16 -24.10
CA HIS A 36 -12.23 -3.50 -25.18
C HIS A 36 -12.15 -5.01 -25.50
N ILE A 37 -12.66 -5.88 -24.62
CA ILE A 37 -12.73 -7.34 -24.85
C ILE A 37 -14.15 -7.75 -25.28
N PHE A 38 -15.18 -7.11 -24.73
CA PHE A 38 -16.58 -7.51 -24.86
C PHE A 38 -17.40 -6.61 -25.80
N GLU A 39 -16.85 -5.44 -26.18
CA GLU A 39 -17.42 -4.49 -27.10
C GLU A 39 -16.39 -4.15 -28.20
N ASP A 40 -16.80 -3.54 -29.31
CA ASP A 40 -15.92 -3.19 -30.42
C ASP A 40 -15.05 -1.94 -30.18
N ILE A 41 -14.53 -1.79 -28.96
CA ILE A 41 -13.64 -0.67 -28.60
C ILE A 41 -12.20 -1.12 -28.78
N LYS A 42 -11.50 -0.47 -29.73
CA LYS A 42 -10.07 -0.68 -29.93
C LYS A 42 -9.26 0.26 -29.02
N LEU A 43 -8.40 -0.31 -28.19
CA LEU A 43 -7.41 0.42 -27.39
C LEU A 43 -6.03 0.05 -27.90
N GLU A 44 -5.17 1.03 -28.08
CA GLU A 44 -3.89 0.83 -28.76
C GLU A 44 -2.75 0.48 -27.77
N SER A 45 -2.93 0.77 -26.49
CA SER A 45 -1.92 0.54 -25.46
C SER A 45 -2.49 0.03 -24.14
N ALA A 46 -1.65 -0.61 -23.33
CA ALA A 46 -1.98 -1.01 -21.96
C ALA A 46 -2.35 0.20 -21.08
N GLU A 47 -1.75 1.36 -21.35
CA GLU A 47 -2.04 2.60 -20.64
C GLU A 47 -3.46 3.11 -20.95
N ASP A 48 -3.94 2.96 -22.19
CA ASP A 48 -5.31 3.32 -22.57
C ASP A 48 -6.33 2.38 -21.92
N VAL A 49 -6.00 1.10 -21.79
CA VAL A 49 -6.82 0.13 -21.04
C VAL A 49 -6.95 0.55 -19.58
N GLU A 50 -5.85 0.92 -18.92
CA GLU A 50 -5.85 1.36 -17.53
C GLU A 50 -6.66 2.66 -17.35
N LYS A 51 -6.47 3.67 -18.22
CA LYS A 51 -7.22 4.92 -18.19
C LYS A 51 -8.73 4.69 -18.38
N GLN A 52 -9.11 3.82 -19.31
CA GLN A 52 -10.51 3.49 -19.55
C GLN A 52 -11.12 2.75 -18.36
N TRP A 53 -10.41 1.80 -17.79
CA TRP A 53 -10.84 1.04 -16.63
C TRP A 53 -11.06 1.96 -15.40
N GLU A 54 -10.17 2.93 -15.17
CA GLU A 54 -10.33 3.93 -14.12
C GLU A 54 -11.55 4.86 -14.40
N LYS A 55 -11.77 5.30 -15.64
CA LYS A 55 -12.96 6.08 -15.99
C LYS A 55 -14.27 5.32 -15.71
N ILE A 56 -14.34 4.04 -16.08
CA ILE A 56 -15.52 3.20 -15.83
C ILE A 56 -15.77 3.02 -14.34
N LYS A 57 -14.70 2.85 -13.53
CA LYS A 57 -14.82 2.79 -12.08
C LYS A 57 -15.38 4.07 -11.47
N GLN A 58 -15.02 5.22 -12.03
CA GLN A 58 -15.47 6.53 -11.54
C GLN A 58 -16.94 6.82 -11.85
N GLN A 59 -17.54 6.24 -12.90
CA GLN A 59 -18.92 6.49 -13.29
C GLN A 59 -19.96 6.14 -12.20
N ASP A 60 -19.63 5.20 -11.33
CA ASP A 60 -20.52 4.74 -10.28
C ASP A 60 -20.26 5.43 -8.91
N ASN A 61 -19.31 6.37 -8.85
CA ASN A 61 -18.82 6.99 -7.63
C ASN A 61 -19.00 8.52 -7.64
N ASN A 62 -19.33 9.09 -6.48
CA ASN A 62 -19.41 10.55 -6.31
C ASN A 62 -18.03 11.19 -6.14
N SER A 63 -17.04 10.41 -5.65
CA SER A 63 -15.66 10.84 -5.47
C SER A 63 -14.70 9.82 -6.08
N ILE A 64 -13.53 10.30 -6.54
CA ILE A 64 -12.44 9.40 -6.99
C ILE A 64 -11.91 8.51 -5.88
N PHE A 65 -12.20 8.82 -4.63
CA PHE A 65 -11.76 8.06 -3.44
C PHE A 65 -12.77 7.00 -3.00
N ASP A 66 -14.03 7.02 -3.50
CA ASP A 66 -15.09 6.09 -3.05
C ASP A 66 -14.79 4.62 -3.37
N ASP A 67 -13.94 4.35 -4.37
CA ASP A 67 -13.53 3.00 -4.73
C ASP A 67 -12.30 2.49 -3.97
N LEU A 68 -11.76 3.29 -3.04
CA LEU A 68 -10.70 2.83 -2.16
C LEU A 68 -11.22 1.74 -1.22
N ASN A 69 -10.70 0.53 -1.37
CA ASN A 69 -11.07 -0.58 -0.52
C ASN A 69 -10.47 -0.39 0.87
N GLN A 70 -11.30 -0.01 1.83
CA GLN A 70 -10.93 0.23 3.23
C GLN A 70 -10.49 -1.03 3.98
N ASN A 71 -10.65 -2.23 3.39
CA ASN A 71 -10.17 -3.48 3.97
C ASN A 71 -8.72 -3.84 3.57
N LEU A 72 -8.06 -2.97 2.80
CA LEU A 72 -6.63 -3.13 2.50
C LEU A 72 -5.78 -2.65 3.69
N PRO A 73 -4.51 -3.12 3.78
CA PRO A 73 -3.55 -2.54 4.72
C PRO A 73 -3.44 -1.01 4.54
N PRO A 74 -3.30 -0.23 5.63
CA PRO A 74 -3.24 1.24 5.56
C PRO A 74 -2.19 1.78 4.58
N VAL A 75 -1.02 1.15 4.50
CA VAL A 75 0.05 1.51 3.53
C VAL A 75 -0.46 1.46 2.10
N ASN A 76 -1.23 0.42 1.73
CA ASN A 76 -1.82 0.28 0.41
C ASN A 76 -2.92 1.31 0.15
N ILE A 77 -3.73 1.63 1.17
CA ILE A 77 -4.77 2.65 1.05
C ILE A 77 -4.12 4.01 0.80
N ALA A 78 -3.13 4.39 1.61
CA ALA A 78 -2.39 5.64 1.48
C ALA A 78 -1.74 5.77 0.08
N PHE A 79 -1.01 4.75 -0.37
CA PHE A 79 -0.36 4.74 -1.68
C PHE A 79 -1.37 4.91 -2.83
N LYS A 80 -2.52 4.22 -2.78
CA LYS A 80 -3.59 4.35 -3.78
C LYS A 80 -4.28 5.71 -3.71
N ALA A 81 -4.54 6.24 -2.51
CA ALA A 81 -5.13 7.56 -2.33
C ALA A 81 -4.25 8.64 -2.96
N GLN A 82 -2.96 8.61 -2.69
CA GLN A 82 -2.00 9.57 -3.24
C GLN A 82 -1.87 9.44 -4.77
N ARG A 83 -1.91 8.21 -5.33
CA ARG A 83 -1.97 8.02 -6.79
C ARG A 83 -3.21 8.67 -7.41
N LYS A 84 -4.38 8.53 -6.76
CA LYS A 84 -5.62 9.14 -7.22
C LYS A 84 -5.58 10.66 -7.09
N ALA A 85 -5.03 11.18 -6.01
CA ALA A 85 -4.88 12.62 -5.78
C ALA A 85 -4.09 13.33 -6.88
N LYS A 86 -3.19 12.63 -7.59
CA LYS A 86 -2.48 13.15 -8.76
C LYS A 86 -3.42 13.66 -9.86
N SER A 87 -4.57 13.00 -10.07
CA SER A 87 -5.56 13.45 -11.08
C SER A 87 -6.23 14.79 -10.72
N LEU A 88 -6.24 15.13 -9.42
CA LEU A 88 -6.70 16.42 -8.90
C LEU A 88 -5.57 17.46 -8.81
N LYS A 89 -4.37 17.15 -9.31
CA LYS A 89 -3.15 17.95 -9.14
C LYS A 89 -2.70 18.12 -7.68
N LEU A 90 -3.21 17.30 -6.76
CA LEU A 90 -2.74 17.21 -5.38
C LEU A 90 -1.53 16.27 -5.34
N THR A 91 -0.38 16.79 -5.74
CA THR A 91 0.88 16.06 -5.83
C THR A 91 2.04 17.04 -5.87
N TYR A 92 3.20 16.61 -5.39
CA TYR A 92 4.42 17.40 -5.48
C TYR A 92 4.96 17.43 -6.91
N PRO A 93 5.70 18.47 -7.30
CA PRO A 93 6.24 18.59 -8.66
C PRO A 93 7.31 17.55 -8.98
N ASN A 94 8.10 17.13 -7.98
CA ASN A 94 9.23 16.21 -8.13
C ASN A 94 9.53 15.47 -6.81
N TYR A 95 10.53 14.59 -6.85
CA TYR A 95 11.01 13.82 -5.71
C TYR A 95 11.54 14.71 -4.57
N GLU A 96 12.29 15.76 -4.93
CA GLU A 96 12.90 16.68 -3.96
C GLU A 96 11.84 17.37 -3.11
N ALA A 97 10.78 17.87 -3.75
CA ALA A 97 9.67 18.51 -3.04
C ALA A 97 8.89 17.52 -2.14
N ALA A 98 8.73 16.27 -2.56
CA ALA A 98 8.13 15.24 -1.72
C ALA A 98 9.01 14.86 -0.53
N LEU A 99 10.33 14.90 -0.69
CA LEU A 99 11.29 14.66 0.38
C LEU A 99 11.36 15.83 1.37
N GLU A 100 11.28 17.06 0.88
CA GLU A 100 11.19 18.28 1.72
C GLU A 100 9.93 18.25 2.61
N ASP A 101 8.80 17.82 2.07
CA ASP A 101 7.57 17.62 2.83
C ASP A 101 7.77 16.59 3.95
N LEU A 102 8.32 15.42 3.64
CA LEU A 102 8.64 14.42 4.66
C LEU A 102 9.56 14.98 5.76
N ILE A 103 10.54 15.80 5.40
CA ILE A 103 11.44 16.45 6.38
C ILE A 103 10.65 17.45 7.25
N SER A 104 9.66 18.16 6.68
CA SER A 104 8.77 19.04 7.45
C SER A 104 7.98 18.24 8.49
N GLU A 105 7.31 17.18 8.09
CA GLU A 105 6.55 16.30 8.99
C GLU A 105 7.41 15.73 10.13
N VAL A 106 8.66 15.33 9.82
CA VAL A 106 9.62 14.89 10.85
C VAL A 106 9.96 16.00 11.84
N ASN A 107 10.05 17.25 11.39
CA ASN A 107 10.31 18.39 12.28
C ASN A 107 9.06 18.71 13.13
N GLU A 108 7.86 18.63 12.56
CA GLU A 108 6.59 18.82 13.28
C GLU A 108 6.43 17.76 14.37
N LEU A 109 6.70 16.48 14.06
CA LEU A 109 6.76 15.41 15.05
C LEU A 109 7.76 15.69 16.19
N LYS A 110 8.91 16.27 15.87
CA LYS A 110 9.96 16.61 16.85
C LYS A 110 9.53 17.78 17.74
N GLU A 111 8.82 18.76 17.18
CA GLU A 111 8.41 19.99 17.84
C GLU A 111 7.07 19.85 18.60
N ALA A 112 6.31 18.79 18.36
CA ALA A 112 5.02 18.55 18.99
C ALA A 112 5.12 18.53 20.53
N ASP A 113 4.27 19.30 21.19
CA ASP A 113 4.36 19.59 22.62
C ASP A 113 3.90 18.43 23.50
N ASN A 114 2.90 17.67 23.06
CA ASN A 114 2.27 16.63 23.86
C ASN A 114 2.20 15.29 23.11
N LEU A 115 1.79 14.24 23.83
CA LEU A 115 1.79 12.88 23.30
C LEU A 115 0.76 12.68 22.18
N GLU A 116 -0.39 13.33 22.23
CA GLU A 116 -1.43 13.15 21.20
C GLU A 116 -1.00 13.83 19.90
N ASP A 117 -0.50 15.04 19.95
CA ASP A 117 0.05 15.73 18.78
C ASP A 117 1.19 14.91 18.15
N ARG A 118 2.11 14.34 18.98
CA ARG A 118 3.17 13.45 18.48
C ARG A 118 2.65 12.20 17.77
N LYS A 119 1.50 11.68 18.17
CA LYS A 119 0.89 10.52 17.48
C LYS A 119 0.30 10.94 16.13
N ASP A 120 -0.30 12.12 16.08
CA ASP A 120 -0.88 12.64 14.85
C ASP A 120 0.25 12.91 13.83
N GLU A 121 1.29 13.64 14.23
CA GLU A 121 2.47 13.92 13.39
C GLU A 121 3.19 12.64 12.94
N LEU A 122 3.25 11.61 13.79
CA LEU A 122 3.79 10.31 13.38
C LEU A 122 2.97 9.70 12.25
N GLY A 123 1.66 9.89 12.24
CA GLY A 123 0.78 9.47 11.14
C GLY A 123 1.12 10.19 9.84
N ASP A 124 1.37 11.50 9.90
CA ASP A 124 1.72 12.34 8.76
C ASP A 124 3.11 12.01 8.21
N VAL A 125 4.09 11.74 9.07
CA VAL A 125 5.40 11.18 8.65
C VAL A 125 5.24 9.88 7.87
N TYR A 126 4.41 8.93 8.34
CA TYR A 126 4.15 7.69 7.58
C TYR A 126 3.49 7.97 6.23
N PHE A 127 2.54 8.90 6.18
CA PHE A 127 1.84 9.23 4.95
C PHE A 127 2.77 9.90 3.92
N SER A 128 3.59 10.86 4.36
CA SER A 128 4.58 11.54 3.51
C SER A 128 5.69 10.59 3.05
N LEU A 129 6.15 9.65 3.90
CA LEU A 129 7.11 8.62 3.51
C LEU A 129 6.56 7.72 2.39
N ILE A 130 5.28 7.32 2.48
CA ILE A 130 4.62 6.55 1.41
C ILE A 130 4.54 7.37 0.12
N ASN A 131 4.35 8.69 0.22
CA ASN A 131 4.35 9.56 -0.96
C ASN A 131 5.72 9.63 -1.64
N VAL A 132 6.80 9.73 -0.88
CA VAL A 132 8.18 9.66 -1.41
C VAL A 132 8.42 8.38 -2.22
N SER A 133 7.90 7.24 -1.77
CA SER A 133 8.07 5.96 -2.49
C SER A 133 7.47 5.99 -3.90
N ARG A 134 6.44 6.80 -4.16
CA ARG A 134 5.84 6.96 -5.50
C ARG A 134 6.79 7.62 -6.50
N TYR A 135 7.62 8.54 -6.04
CA TYR A 135 8.62 9.22 -6.89
C TYR A 135 9.84 8.36 -7.17
N LEU A 136 10.03 7.31 -6.38
CA LEU A 136 11.07 6.28 -6.59
C LEU A 136 10.56 5.09 -7.43
N ASP A 137 9.30 5.14 -7.89
CA ASP A 137 8.62 3.99 -8.53
C ASP A 137 8.74 2.71 -7.69
N ALA A 138 8.66 2.86 -6.38
CA ALA A 138 8.84 1.80 -5.42
C ALA A 138 7.53 1.48 -4.69
N ASP A 139 7.16 0.20 -4.66
CA ASP A 139 6.04 -0.25 -3.84
C ASP A 139 6.43 -0.20 -2.34
N PRO A 140 5.74 0.60 -1.51
CA PRO A 140 6.14 0.80 -0.12
C PRO A 140 6.04 -0.49 0.72
N GLU A 141 5.10 -1.39 0.45
CA GLU A 141 5.02 -2.68 1.16
C GLU A 141 6.19 -3.59 0.83
N ILE A 142 6.57 -3.65 -0.44
CA ILE A 142 7.72 -4.46 -0.88
C ILE A 142 9.00 -3.92 -0.23
N GLN A 143 9.20 -2.60 -0.21
CA GLN A 143 10.40 -2.01 0.39
C GLN A 143 10.44 -2.20 1.91
N LEU A 144 9.30 -2.04 2.58
CA LEU A 144 9.18 -2.31 4.01
C LEU A 144 9.45 -3.79 4.31
N LYS A 145 8.87 -4.71 3.53
CA LYS A 145 9.11 -6.15 3.67
C LYS A 145 10.58 -6.50 3.55
N ARG A 146 11.28 -5.95 2.54
CA ARG A 146 12.73 -6.15 2.38
C ARG A 146 13.53 -5.65 3.59
N SER A 147 13.12 -4.53 4.18
CA SER A 147 13.79 -3.99 5.37
C SER A 147 13.54 -4.85 6.61
N ILE A 148 12.32 -5.38 6.74
CA ILE A 148 11.96 -6.35 7.79
C ILE A 148 12.79 -7.63 7.65
N ASP A 149 12.91 -8.19 6.45
CA ASP A 149 13.69 -9.42 6.23
C ASP A 149 15.17 -9.23 6.55
N LYS A 150 15.74 -8.10 6.13
CA LYS A 150 17.12 -7.72 6.52
C LYS A 150 17.28 -7.61 8.04
N PHE A 151 16.34 -6.97 8.71
CA PHE A 151 16.36 -6.84 10.16
C PHE A 151 16.29 -8.21 10.84
N ILE A 152 15.34 -9.07 10.46
CA ILE A 152 15.16 -10.40 11.03
C ILE A 152 16.41 -11.26 10.81
N THR A 153 17.01 -11.21 9.63
CA THR A 153 18.23 -11.96 9.31
C THR A 153 19.38 -11.54 10.22
N ARG A 154 19.57 -10.23 10.41
CA ARG A 154 20.61 -9.69 11.32
C ARG A 154 20.32 -10.01 12.78
N ALA A 155 19.08 -9.90 13.21
CA ALA A 155 18.67 -10.23 14.57
C ALA A 155 18.92 -11.72 14.89
N LYS A 156 18.63 -12.62 13.95
CA LYS A 156 18.96 -14.05 14.09
C LYS A 156 20.46 -14.31 14.18
N TYR A 157 21.29 -13.54 13.46
CA TYR A 157 22.74 -13.63 13.58
C TYR A 157 23.21 -13.25 14.99
N VAL A 158 22.70 -12.12 15.52
CA VAL A 158 22.99 -11.67 16.88
C VAL A 158 22.54 -12.71 17.90
N GLU A 159 21.30 -13.21 17.80
CA GLU A 159 20.75 -14.24 18.69
C GLU A 159 21.63 -15.49 18.73
N LYS A 160 22.09 -15.96 17.57
CA LYS A 160 22.95 -17.16 17.46
C LYS A 160 24.34 -16.97 18.05
N ASN A 161 24.90 -15.76 17.95
CA ASN A 161 26.29 -15.48 18.36
C ASN A 161 26.40 -14.78 19.72
N TYR A 162 25.25 -14.45 20.34
CA TYR A 162 25.19 -13.79 21.62
C TYR A 162 25.83 -14.67 22.73
N LYS A 163 26.73 -14.08 23.51
CA LYS A 163 27.33 -14.62 24.73
C LYS A 163 27.19 -13.55 25.81
N GLU A 164 27.24 -13.99 27.08
CA GLU A 164 26.95 -13.14 28.24
C GLU A 164 27.84 -11.87 28.31
N ASP A 165 29.05 -11.92 27.75
CA ASP A 165 30.02 -10.82 27.72
C ASP A 165 30.13 -10.15 26.34
N ALA A 166 29.27 -10.49 25.35
CA ALA A 166 29.38 -9.95 24.01
C ALA A 166 28.73 -8.58 23.90
N ASP A 167 29.37 -7.61 23.23
CA ASP A 167 28.75 -6.35 22.85
C ASP A 167 27.75 -6.58 21.71
N ILE A 168 26.47 -6.28 21.98
CA ILE A 168 25.39 -6.43 21.01
C ILE A 168 25.59 -5.51 19.79
N ASN A 169 26.20 -4.33 19.99
CA ASN A 169 26.45 -3.40 18.88
C ASN A 169 27.52 -3.95 17.94
N ASP A 170 28.56 -4.57 18.46
CA ASP A 170 29.60 -5.20 17.65
C ASP A 170 29.03 -6.36 16.84
N LEU A 171 28.26 -7.24 17.46
CA LEU A 171 27.56 -8.33 16.77
C LEU A 171 26.59 -7.81 15.70
N TRP A 172 25.93 -6.69 15.96
CA TRP A 172 25.05 -6.07 14.97
C TRP A 172 25.82 -5.48 13.77
N GLN A 173 26.99 -4.89 14.01
CA GLN A 173 27.87 -4.43 12.91
C GLN A 173 28.46 -5.59 12.12
N GLU A 174 28.86 -6.66 12.78
CA GLU A 174 29.28 -7.90 12.12
C GLU A 174 28.18 -8.45 11.22
N ALA A 175 26.93 -8.52 11.74
CA ALA A 175 25.76 -8.95 10.96
C ALA A 175 25.51 -8.07 9.72
N LYS A 176 25.77 -6.77 9.81
CA LYS A 176 25.68 -5.85 8.65
C LYS A 176 26.78 -6.10 7.62
N ASN A 177 28.00 -6.37 8.08
CA ASN A 177 29.18 -6.51 7.23
C ASN A 177 29.30 -7.91 6.61
N SER A 178 28.70 -8.92 7.23
CA SER A 178 28.79 -10.32 6.78
C SER A 178 28.01 -10.61 5.50
N GLN A 179 27.53 -9.57 4.76
CA GLN A 179 26.78 -9.72 3.50
C GLN A 179 25.89 -10.98 3.54
N ILE A 180 25.07 -11.08 4.59
CA ILE A 180 24.02 -12.08 4.60
C ILE A 180 22.99 -11.58 3.58
N GLU A 181 23.34 -11.75 2.31
CA GLU A 181 22.44 -11.56 1.19
C GLU A 181 21.30 -12.57 1.35
N SER A 182 20.10 -12.01 1.47
CA SER A 182 18.84 -12.76 1.42
C SER A 182 18.46 -13.04 -0.03
#